data_1e014122fdf6f1e450bda4e420b8755b
#
_entry.id   1e014122fdf6f1e450bda4e420b8755b
#
_cell.length_a   1.000
_cell.length_b   1.000
_cell.length_c   1.000
_cell.angle_alpha   90.00
_cell.angle_beta   90.00
_cell.angle_gamma   90.00
#
_symmetry.space_group_name_H-M   'P 1'
#
loop_
_entity.id
_entity.type
_entity.pdbx_description
1 polymer ?
#
loop_
_entity_poly.entity_id
_entity_poly.type
_entity_poly.pdbx_seq_one_letter_code
_entity_poly.pdbx_strand_id
1 'polypeptide(L)'
;FQLDRDSLVVDRDRGKAMIDLTLREGPQYTVKGFEVVGNRRFTTEQIAAYYPFTNRAPSLTERARALVKRRPPATNVFDRTRWEEATQQVSTLYSNEGYIYAQVRPVVERDPSDSVGSVRLRWDVVEGTPAIINRVEILGNDFTIENCIRDQLVIIPGDVFNQERMIRSWRSISNLGFFEAPLPFPDVRPANEAGDVDIVFRVKEKRTGNVNFGASVGQGTGLGGFIGLEQPILFGKCKRGSVQWQFGQFINDFNTTYTDPGIRGSLISGQVALNMFGRGLGDTYAVFL
;
A
#
# COMPACT_ATOMS: atom_id res chain seq x y z
N PHE A 1 31.75 9.31 -4.76
CA PHE A 1 32.54 8.42 -5.62
C PHE A 1 32.97 9.19 -6.85
N GLN A 2 34.23 9.07 -7.26
CA GLN A 2 34.72 9.41 -8.59
C GLN A 2 35.09 8.13 -9.33
N LEU A 3 34.61 8.02 -10.58
CA LEU A 3 35.06 6.95 -11.47
C LEU A 3 36.37 7.43 -12.09
N ASP A 4 37.48 6.81 -11.69
CA ASP A 4 38.81 7.19 -12.17
C ASP A 4 39.12 6.50 -13.51
N ARG A 5 38.63 5.29 -13.70
CA ARG A 5 38.86 4.51 -14.93
C ARG A 5 37.73 3.50 -15.10
N ASP A 6 37.28 3.36 -16.33
CA ASP A 6 36.46 2.27 -16.80
C ASP A 6 37.13 1.57 -17.98
N SER A 7 37.06 0.26 -18.00
CA SER A 7 37.49 -0.53 -19.13
C SER A 7 36.54 -1.67 -19.39
N LEU A 8 36.18 -1.86 -20.66
CA LEU A 8 35.34 -2.96 -21.12
C LEU A 8 36.21 -3.93 -21.95
N VAL A 9 36.38 -5.14 -21.44
CA VAL A 9 37.06 -6.23 -22.15
C VAL A 9 35.99 -7.21 -22.64
N VAL A 10 35.87 -7.35 -23.96
CA VAL A 10 34.91 -8.27 -24.59
C VAL A 10 35.66 -9.48 -25.11
N ASP A 11 35.42 -10.64 -24.49
CA ASP A 11 35.86 -11.94 -24.99
C ASP A 11 34.80 -12.47 -25.97
N ARG A 12 35.05 -12.26 -27.26
CA ARG A 12 34.13 -12.65 -28.35
C ARG A 12 34.04 -14.16 -28.53
N ASP A 13 35.07 -14.90 -28.17
CA ASP A 13 35.12 -16.35 -28.36
C ASP A 13 34.28 -17.08 -27.31
N ARG A 14 34.16 -16.48 -26.12
CA ARG A 14 33.37 -17.00 -24.99
C ARG A 14 32.05 -16.29 -24.78
N GLY A 15 31.73 -15.27 -25.58
CA GLY A 15 30.52 -14.47 -25.43
C GLY A 15 30.39 -13.74 -24.08
N LYS A 16 31.53 -13.40 -23.44
CA LYS A 16 31.56 -12.75 -22.12
C LYS A 16 32.12 -11.35 -22.24
N ALA A 17 31.55 -10.43 -21.46
CA ALA A 17 32.06 -9.10 -21.27
C ALA A 17 32.47 -8.90 -19.78
N MET A 18 33.64 -8.34 -19.55
CA MET A 18 34.14 -7.97 -18.23
C MET A 18 34.25 -6.44 -18.19
N ILE A 19 33.63 -5.83 -17.21
CA ILE A 19 33.74 -4.40 -16.94
C ILE A 19 34.63 -4.26 -15.70
N ASP A 20 35.77 -3.57 -15.87
CA ASP A 20 36.67 -3.22 -14.79
C ASP A 20 36.49 -1.74 -14.45
N LEU A 21 36.09 -1.46 -13.22
CA LEU A 21 35.80 -0.13 -12.73
C LEU A 21 36.72 0.21 -11.58
N THR A 22 37.55 1.25 -11.75
CA THR A 22 38.35 1.81 -10.66
C THR A 22 37.63 2.99 -10.05
N LEU A 23 37.16 2.81 -8.82
CA LEU A 23 36.41 3.82 -8.07
C LEU A 23 37.30 4.44 -7.00
N ARG A 24 37.26 5.75 -6.87
CA ARG A 24 37.82 6.48 -5.74
C ARG A 24 36.71 6.86 -4.79
N GLU A 25 36.73 6.31 -3.60
CA GLU A 25 35.83 6.73 -2.51
C GLU A 25 36.28 8.09 -1.98
N GLY A 26 35.33 9.00 -1.86
CA GLY A 26 35.58 10.30 -1.22
C GLY A 26 35.64 10.18 0.30
N PRO A 27 35.96 11.28 1.02
CA PRO A 27 35.97 11.29 2.47
C PRO A 27 34.57 11.00 3.03
N GLN A 28 34.53 10.29 4.14
CA GLN A 28 33.31 10.03 4.89
C GLN A 28 32.97 11.28 5.72
N TYR A 29 31.78 11.82 5.52
CA TYR A 29 31.31 13.01 6.24
C TYR A 29 30.60 12.63 7.56
N THR A 30 30.85 13.39 8.61
CA THR A 30 30.16 13.29 9.89
C THR A 30 29.19 14.44 10.10
N VAL A 31 28.03 14.17 10.67
CA VAL A 31 27.03 15.21 10.95
C VAL A 31 27.34 15.89 12.27
N LYS A 32 27.59 17.21 12.26
CA LYS A 32 27.89 18.02 13.44
C LYS A 32 26.69 18.80 13.99
N GLY A 33 25.71 19.10 13.17
CA GLY A 33 24.56 19.90 13.57
C GLY A 33 23.33 19.62 12.71
N PHE A 34 22.17 19.89 13.32
CA PHE A 34 20.86 19.78 12.67
C PHE A 34 20.00 20.96 13.06
N GLU A 35 19.26 21.52 12.10
CA GLU A 35 18.37 22.65 12.27
C GLU A 35 17.11 22.47 11.44
N VAL A 36 15.99 23.04 11.91
CA VAL A 36 14.72 23.14 11.17
C VAL A 36 14.31 24.60 11.14
N VAL A 37 13.99 25.10 9.94
CA VAL A 37 13.63 26.51 9.74
C VAL A 37 12.30 26.58 8.98
N GLY A 38 11.42 27.51 9.40
CA GLY A 38 10.16 27.80 8.72
C GLY A 38 8.96 26.97 9.19
N ASN A 39 9.16 26.04 10.10
CA ASN A 39 8.08 25.27 10.71
C ASN A 39 7.22 26.13 11.65
N ARG A 40 5.91 26.07 11.48
CA ARG A 40 4.89 26.76 12.30
C ARG A 40 3.85 25.79 12.86
N ARG A 41 3.41 24.83 12.02
CA ARG A 41 2.39 23.82 12.38
C ARG A 41 2.93 22.80 13.37
N PHE A 42 4.14 22.32 13.15
CA PHE A 42 4.80 21.34 14.02
C PHE A 42 5.95 21.99 14.79
N THR A 43 6.18 21.53 16.02
CA THR A 43 7.35 21.97 16.78
C THR A 43 8.62 21.37 16.22
N THR A 44 9.75 22.02 16.47
CA THR A 44 11.07 21.50 16.03
C THR A 44 11.34 20.11 16.60
N GLU A 45 10.89 19.80 17.82
CA GLU A 45 11.05 18.51 18.47
C GLU A 45 10.25 17.41 17.76
N GLN A 46 9.02 17.73 17.30
CA GLN A 46 8.19 16.79 16.55
C GLN A 46 8.83 16.42 15.20
N ILE A 47 9.40 17.42 14.52
CA ILE A 47 10.10 17.19 13.25
C ILE A 47 11.44 16.48 13.50
N ALA A 48 12.18 16.85 14.56
CA ALA A 48 13.44 16.22 14.92
C ALA A 48 13.31 14.75 15.31
N ALA A 49 12.11 14.27 15.66
CA ALA A 49 11.86 12.85 15.88
C ALA A 49 12.12 11.99 14.62
N TYR A 50 12.08 12.58 13.44
CA TYR A 50 12.39 11.93 12.16
C TYR A 50 13.86 12.03 11.77
N TYR A 51 14.68 12.75 12.53
CA TYR A 51 16.11 12.92 12.27
C TYR A 51 16.85 11.58 12.40
N PRO A 52 17.54 11.11 11.33
CA PRO A 52 18.01 9.72 11.28
C PRO A 52 19.41 9.52 11.88
N PHE A 53 20.11 10.58 12.27
CA PHE A 53 21.47 10.51 12.75
C PHE A 53 21.57 10.70 14.26
N THR A 54 22.54 10.06 14.90
CA THR A 54 22.79 10.19 16.33
C THR A 54 24.28 10.14 16.63
N ASN A 55 24.72 10.96 17.55
CA ASN A 55 26.10 10.94 18.03
C ASN A 55 26.34 9.82 19.07
N ARG A 56 25.29 9.10 19.47
CA ARG A 56 25.40 8.01 20.43
C ARG A 56 25.74 6.71 19.73
N ALA A 57 26.75 5.97 20.25
CA ALA A 57 27.05 4.63 19.78
C ALA A 57 25.81 3.72 19.97
N PRO A 58 25.41 2.93 18.96
CA PRO A 58 24.23 2.08 19.07
C PRO A 58 24.42 1.00 20.12
N SER A 59 23.41 0.82 20.97
CA SER A 59 23.40 -0.21 22.01
C SER A 59 23.36 -1.62 21.40
N LEU A 60 23.72 -2.65 22.16
CA LEU A 60 23.67 -4.05 21.70
C LEU A 60 22.25 -4.46 21.27
N THR A 61 21.23 -3.95 21.97
CA THR A 61 19.82 -4.20 21.65
C THR A 61 19.40 -3.53 20.35
N GLU A 62 19.91 -2.34 20.05
CA GLU A 62 19.66 -1.63 18.80
C GLU A 62 20.35 -2.33 17.62
N ARG A 63 21.58 -2.85 17.83
CA ARG A 63 22.28 -3.66 16.84
C ARG A 63 21.53 -4.95 16.53
N ALA A 64 21.02 -5.65 17.54
CA ALA A 64 20.22 -6.86 17.37
C ALA A 64 18.89 -6.57 16.63
N ARG A 65 18.19 -5.49 16.99
CA ARG A 65 16.99 -5.05 16.27
C ARG A 65 17.26 -4.63 14.82
N ALA A 66 18.41 -4.03 14.57
CA ALA A 66 18.83 -3.64 13.22
C ALA A 66 19.06 -4.86 12.32
N LEU A 67 19.63 -5.94 12.85
CA LEU A 67 19.78 -7.21 12.16
C LEU A 67 18.43 -7.84 11.80
N VAL A 68 17.49 -7.87 12.76
CA VAL A 68 16.14 -8.43 12.53
C VAL A 68 15.34 -7.60 11.52
N LYS A 69 15.41 -6.27 11.60
CA LYS A 69 14.68 -5.35 10.72
C LYS A 69 15.41 -5.03 9.40
N ARG A 70 16.59 -5.61 9.17
CA ARG A 70 17.47 -5.30 8.02
C ARG A 70 17.74 -3.80 7.84
N ARG A 71 17.71 -3.02 8.93
CA ARG A 71 18.04 -1.59 8.94
C ARG A 71 19.33 -1.39 9.71
N PRO A 72 20.34 -0.72 9.13
CA PRO A 72 21.57 -0.43 9.86
C PRO A 72 21.27 0.49 11.05
N PRO A 73 22.03 0.38 12.15
CA PRO A 73 21.86 1.23 13.33
C PRO A 73 22.11 2.70 12.98
N ALA A 74 21.49 3.62 13.71
CA ALA A 74 21.71 5.03 13.54
C ALA A 74 23.18 5.38 13.92
N THR A 75 23.82 6.18 13.08
CA THR A 75 25.21 6.65 13.25
C THR A 75 25.26 8.15 12.96
N ASN A 76 26.34 8.81 13.34
CA ASN A 76 26.56 10.21 12.96
C ASN A 76 27.25 10.37 11.59
N VAL A 77 27.49 9.27 10.89
CA VAL A 77 28.00 9.29 9.52
C VAL A 77 26.86 9.72 8.59
N PHE A 78 27.13 10.73 7.78
CA PHE A 78 26.15 11.21 6.81
C PHE A 78 25.86 10.15 5.75
N ASP A 79 24.60 9.80 5.63
CA ASP A 79 24.06 8.92 4.61
C ASP A 79 22.94 9.68 3.86
N ARG A 80 23.17 9.93 2.59
CA ARG A 80 22.24 10.70 1.74
C ARG A 80 20.88 10.01 1.62
N THR A 81 20.87 8.70 1.46
CA THR A 81 19.61 7.94 1.31
C THR A 81 18.74 8.06 2.56
N ARG A 82 19.35 7.91 3.74
CA ARG A 82 18.63 8.10 5.01
C ARG A 82 18.12 9.52 5.20
N TRP A 83 18.89 10.51 4.75
CA TRP A 83 18.48 11.92 4.82
C TRP A 83 17.29 12.20 3.90
N GLU A 84 17.30 11.66 2.69
CA GLU A 84 16.18 11.75 1.73
C GLU A 84 14.94 11.00 2.24
N GLU A 85 15.09 9.78 2.80
CA GLU A 85 14.00 9.04 3.43
C GLU A 85 13.37 9.79 4.61
N ALA A 86 14.20 10.38 5.49
CA ALA A 86 13.73 11.18 6.61
C ALA A 86 12.99 12.44 6.12
N THR A 87 13.50 13.10 5.10
CA THR A 87 12.83 14.24 4.45
C THR A 87 11.47 13.86 3.91
N GLN A 88 11.36 12.69 3.26
CA GLN A 88 10.09 12.18 2.76
C GLN A 88 9.10 11.87 3.90
N GLN A 89 9.58 11.37 5.03
CA GLN A 89 8.74 11.12 6.21
C GLN A 89 8.20 12.43 6.79
N VAL A 90 9.02 13.48 6.85
CA VAL A 90 8.56 14.82 7.28
C VAL A 90 7.55 15.39 6.29
N SER A 91 7.78 15.24 4.97
CA SER A 91 6.80 15.67 3.96
C SER A 91 5.47 14.91 4.12
N THR A 92 5.51 13.62 4.42
CA THR A 92 4.33 12.81 4.68
C THR A 92 3.59 13.27 5.96
N LEU A 93 4.33 13.65 7.01
CA LEU A 93 3.75 14.21 8.23
C LEU A 93 2.91 15.47 7.92
N TYR A 94 3.45 16.38 7.10
CA TYR A 94 2.72 17.55 6.63
C TYR A 94 1.50 17.21 5.78
N SER A 95 1.65 16.27 4.85
CA SER A 95 0.55 15.82 3.98
C SER A 95 -0.57 15.11 4.74
N ASN A 96 -0.27 14.48 5.87
CA ASN A 96 -1.28 13.86 6.74
C ASN A 96 -2.11 14.89 7.53
N GLU A 97 -1.62 16.12 7.66
CA GLU A 97 -2.34 17.23 8.28
C GLU A 97 -2.92 18.22 7.24
N GLY A 98 -2.96 17.81 5.99
CA GLY A 98 -3.54 18.59 4.89
C GLY A 98 -2.58 19.51 4.15
N TYR A 99 -1.36 19.68 4.61
CA TYR A 99 -0.39 20.58 3.99
C TYR A 99 0.27 19.93 2.76
N ILE A 100 -0.51 19.63 1.74
CA ILE A 100 -0.04 18.93 0.53
C ILE A 100 0.92 19.77 -0.32
N TYR A 101 0.86 21.09 -0.18
CA TYR A 101 1.75 22.03 -0.87
C TYR A 101 2.99 22.38 -0.06
N ALA A 102 3.12 21.81 1.14
CA ALA A 102 4.31 22.01 1.97
C ALA A 102 5.55 21.49 1.26
N GLN A 103 6.59 22.31 1.25
CA GLN A 103 7.88 21.94 0.71
C GLN A 103 8.88 21.80 1.85
N VAL A 104 9.43 20.61 2.01
CA VAL A 104 10.52 20.31 2.92
C VAL A 104 11.78 20.13 2.10
N ARG A 105 12.66 21.13 2.15
CA ARG A 105 13.90 21.15 1.38
C ARG A 105 15.07 20.71 2.26
N PRO A 106 15.71 19.57 1.94
CA PRO A 106 16.90 19.15 2.65
C PRO A 106 18.11 19.94 2.19
N VAL A 107 18.76 20.61 3.14
CA VAL A 107 19.98 21.38 2.91
C VAL A 107 21.14 20.68 3.59
N VAL A 108 22.25 20.52 2.88
CA VAL A 108 23.50 19.94 3.37
C VAL A 108 24.60 20.98 3.22
N GLU A 109 25.00 21.59 4.31
CA GLU A 109 26.08 22.57 4.36
C GLU A 109 27.38 21.88 4.73
N ARG A 110 28.40 22.02 3.88
CA ARG A 110 29.74 21.51 4.16
C ARG A 110 30.56 22.61 4.81
N ASP A 111 31.30 22.25 5.84
CA ASP A 111 32.27 23.16 6.44
C ASP A 111 33.59 23.09 5.65
N PRO A 112 33.94 24.12 4.88
CA PRO A 112 35.16 24.11 4.05
C PRO A 112 36.44 24.18 4.89
N SER A 113 36.34 24.59 6.16
CA SER A 113 37.49 24.74 7.07
C SER A 113 37.83 23.44 7.79
N ASP A 114 36.95 22.42 7.72
CA ASP A 114 37.10 21.16 8.43
C ASP A 114 37.80 20.10 7.55
N SER A 115 39.07 19.86 7.85
CA SER A 115 39.88 18.82 7.16
C SER A 115 39.37 17.40 7.37
N VAL A 116 38.51 17.16 8.38
CA VAL A 116 37.96 15.84 8.72
C VAL A 116 36.68 15.54 7.93
N GLY A 117 36.10 16.54 7.26
CA GLY A 117 34.87 16.42 6.50
C GLY A 117 33.64 16.33 7.40
N SER A 118 33.08 17.49 7.77
CA SER A 118 31.80 17.58 8.48
C SER A 118 30.73 18.26 7.68
N VAL A 119 29.48 17.92 7.98
CA VAL A 119 28.28 18.53 7.38
C VAL A 119 27.34 19.00 8.47
N ARG A 120 26.65 20.09 8.17
CA ARG A 120 25.52 20.59 8.92
C ARG A 120 24.26 20.32 8.09
N LEU A 121 23.22 19.78 8.71
CA LEU A 121 21.97 19.44 8.03
C LEU A 121 20.88 20.43 8.43
N ARG A 122 20.06 20.83 7.48
CA ARG A 122 18.93 21.70 7.73
C ARG A 122 17.75 21.30 6.87
N TRP A 123 16.55 21.36 7.45
CA TRP A 123 15.32 21.36 6.69
C TRP A 123 14.77 22.78 6.61
N ASP A 124 14.65 23.28 5.38
CA ASP A 124 13.92 24.51 5.10
C ASP A 124 12.48 24.15 4.75
N VAL A 125 11.54 24.55 5.60
CA VAL A 125 10.12 24.20 5.46
C VAL A 125 9.33 25.41 5.00
N VAL A 126 8.54 25.23 3.95
CA VAL A 126 7.54 26.20 3.49
C VAL A 126 6.18 25.50 3.54
N GLU A 127 5.35 25.84 4.53
CA GLU A 127 4.15 25.05 4.86
C GLU A 127 2.97 25.30 3.92
N GLY A 128 2.67 26.55 3.58
CA GLY A 128 1.43 26.89 2.86
C GLY A 128 0.18 26.80 3.75
N THR A 129 -0.98 26.56 3.12
CA THR A 129 -2.29 26.37 3.77
C THR A 129 -2.71 24.91 3.70
N PRO A 130 -3.47 24.40 4.70
CA PRO A 130 -4.01 23.05 4.62
C PRO A 130 -5.12 22.99 3.57
N ALA A 131 -5.11 21.95 2.76
CA ALA A 131 -6.11 21.68 1.73
C ALA A 131 -7.31 20.94 2.32
N ILE A 132 -8.52 21.32 1.89
CA ILE A 132 -9.77 20.62 2.19
C ILE A 132 -10.15 19.75 0.97
N ILE A 133 -10.72 18.59 1.23
CA ILE A 133 -11.27 17.74 0.18
C ILE A 133 -12.56 18.34 -0.31
N ASN A 134 -12.56 18.92 -1.51
CA ASN A 134 -13.76 19.49 -2.12
C ASN A 134 -14.68 18.36 -2.61
N ARG A 135 -14.13 17.39 -3.33
CA ARG A 135 -14.91 16.32 -3.96
C ARG A 135 -14.09 15.02 -4.07
N VAL A 136 -14.79 13.87 -3.99
CA VAL A 136 -14.23 12.56 -4.30
C VAL A 136 -15.00 11.97 -5.47
N GLU A 137 -14.29 11.72 -6.57
CA GLU A 137 -14.82 11.12 -7.80
C GLU A 137 -14.34 9.69 -7.96
N ILE A 138 -15.21 8.83 -8.49
CA ILE A 138 -14.91 7.46 -8.86
C ILE A 138 -15.24 7.31 -10.34
N LEU A 139 -14.30 6.85 -11.13
CA LEU A 139 -14.44 6.72 -12.58
C LEU A 139 -14.08 5.30 -13.04
N GLY A 140 -14.88 4.76 -13.97
CA GLY A 140 -14.66 3.45 -14.58
C GLY A 140 -15.36 2.28 -13.89
N ASN A 141 -16.37 2.59 -13.05
CA ASN A 141 -17.26 1.62 -12.42
C ASN A 141 -18.55 1.48 -13.23
N ASP A 142 -18.45 0.89 -14.42
CA ASP A 142 -19.59 0.80 -15.36
C ASP A 142 -20.69 -0.15 -14.88
N PHE A 143 -20.32 -1.24 -14.21
CA PHE A 143 -21.25 -2.25 -13.67
C PHE A 143 -21.40 -2.16 -12.15
N THR A 144 -20.32 -1.84 -11.43
CA THR A 144 -20.31 -1.75 -9.96
C THR A 144 -21.00 -0.47 -9.51
N ILE A 145 -21.99 -0.60 -8.64
CA ILE A 145 -22.70 0.55 -8.06
C ILE A 145 -21.71 1.37 -7.22
N GLU A 146 -21.70 2.68 -7.42
CA GLU A 146 -20.76 3.60 -6.80
C GLU A 146 -20.74 3.51 -5.27
N ASN A 147 -21.88 3.33 -4.61
CA ASN A 147 -21.97 3.18 -3.16
C ASN A 147 -21.11 2.02 -2.63
N CYS A 148 -21.01 0.93 -3.38
CA CYS A 148 -20.16 -0.20 -3.05
C CYS A 148 -18.68 0.19 -2.90
N ILE A 149 -18.22 1.13 -3.73
CA ILE A 149 -16.85 1.65 -3.67
C ILE A 149 -16.76 2.74 -2.62
N ARG A 150 -17.76 3.63 -2.53
CA ARG A 150 -17.77 4.71 -1.53
C ARG A 150 -17.76 4.21 -0.09
N ASP A 151 -18.39 3.09 0.19
CA ASP A 151 -18.39 2.46 1.52
C ASP A 151 -16.98 1.99 1.96
N GLN A 152 -16.03 1.91 1.03
CA GLN A 152 -14.62 1.58 1.30
C GLN A 152 -13.75 2.82 1.55
N LEU A 153 -14.29 4.01 1.33
CA LEU A 153 -13.57 5.26 1.49
C LEU A 153 -13.55 5.69 2.96
N VAL A 154 -12.37 6.06 3.45
CA VAL A 154 -12.18 6.66 4.77
C VAL A 154 -12.10 8.18 4.69
N ILE A 155 -11.97 8.72 3.47
CA ILE A 155 -11.95 10.15 3.17
C ILE A 155 -13.36 10.63 2.85
N ILE A 156 -13.70 11.83 3.33
CA ILE A 156 -15.02 12.45 3.19
C ILE A 156 -14.84 13.86 2.63
N PRO A 157 -15.66 14.29 1.63
CA PRO A 157 -15.69 15.70 1.20
C PRO A 157 -15.96 16.63 2.39
N GLY A 158 -15.25 17.75 2.44
CA GLY A 158 -15.29 18.71 3.54
C GLY A 158 -14.27 18.48 4.66
N ASP A 159 -13.64 17.29 4.73
CA ASP A 159 -12.56 17.02 5.66
C ASP A 159 -11.22 17.64 5.17
N VAL A 160 -10.33 17.88 6.12
CA VAL A 160 -8.94 18.21 5.81
C VAL A 160 -8.28 17.00 5.11
N PHE A 161 -7.54 17.26 4.03
CA PHE A 161 -6.83 16.20 3.31
C PHE A 161 -5.89 15.45 4.25
N ASN A 162 -5.87 14.13 4.09
CA ASN A 162 -4.97 13.26 4.84
C ASN A 162 -4.46 12.16 3.91
N GLN A 163 -3.15 12.15 3.65
CA GLN A 163 -2.53 11.22 2.72
C GLN A 163 -2.67 9.76 3.18
N GLU A 164 -2.51 9.47 4.47
CA GLU A 164 -2.66 8.11 4.99
C GLU A 164 -4.08 7.58 4.82
N ARG A 165 -5.10 8.41 5.10
CA ARG A 165 -6.52 8.05 4.90
C ARG A 165 -6.81 7.82 3.42
N MET A 166 -6.26 8.62 2.52
CA MET A 166 -6.38 8.43 1.06
C MET A 166 -5.75 7.11 0.61
N ILE A 167 -4.52 6.81 1.06
CA ILE A 167 -3.84 5.54 0.75
C ILE A 167 -4.63 4.35 1.32
N ARG A 168 -5.18 4.48 2.51
CA ARG A 168 -6.03 3.43 3.11
C ARG A 168 -7.27 3.18 2.27
N SER A 169 -7.96 4.22 1.83
CA SER A 169 -9.10 4.13 0.93
C SER A 169 -8.73 3.44 -0.39
N TRP A 170 -7.62 3.83 -1.00
CA TRP A 170 -7.10 3.21 -2.22
C TRP A 170 -6.81 1.71 -2.04
N ARG A 171 -6.17 1.33 -0.93
CA ARG A 171 -5.91 -0.08 -0.60
C ARG A 171 -7.20 -0.86 -0.39
N SER A 172 -8.19 -0.27 0.30
CA SER A 172 -9.50 -0.90 0.51
C SER A 172 -10.21 -1.19 -0.81
N ILE A 173 -10.21 -0.23 -1.75
CA ILE A 173 -10.76 -0.43 -3.10
C ILE A 173 -9.96 -1.52 -3.86
N SER A 174 -8.63 -1.50 -3.79
CA SER A 174 -7.78 -2.51 -4.44
C SER A 174 -8.07 -3.93 -3.93
N ASN A 175 -8.37 -4.07 -2.64
CA ASN A 175 -8.64 -5.35 -1.99
C ASN A 175 -10.04 -5.91 -2.27
N LEU A 176 -10.94 -5.14 -2.85
CA LEU A 176 -12.26 -5.64 -3.25
C LEU A 176 -12.18 -6.81 -4.24
N GLY A 177 -11.10 -6.84 -5.03
CA GLY A 177 -10.88 -7.92 -5.99
C GLY A 177 -11.73 -7.82 -7.26
N PHE A 178 -12.45 -6.74 -7.46
CA PHE A 178 -13.37 -6.50 -8.60
C PHE A 178 -12.71 -5.77 -9.75
N PHE A 179 -11.58 -5.15 -9.48
CA PHE A 179 -10.87 -4.29 -10.40
C PHE A 179 -9.57 -4.93 -10.90
N GLU A 180 -9.10 -4.50 -12.06
CA GLU A 180 -7.81 -4.89 -12.58
C GLU A 180 -6.69 -4.39 -11.66
N ALA A 181 -5.69 -5.23 -11.41
CA ALA A 181 -4.51 -4.88 -10.61
C ALA A 181 -3.28 -4.72 -11.52
N PRO A 182 -2.37 -3.79 -11.21
CA PRO A 182 -2.40 -2.84 -10.09
C PRO A 182 -3.39 -1.69 -10.32
N LEU A 183 -4.13 -1.32 -9.27
CA LEU A 183 -5.01 -0.15 -9.33
C LEU A 183 -4.17 1.13 -9.41
N PRO A 184 -4.44 2.05 -10.35
CA PRO A 184 -3.76 3.34 -10.43
C PRO A 184 -3.86 4.11 -9.11
N PHE A 185 -2.81 4.84 -8.75
CA PHE A 185 -2.86 5.71 -7.58
C PHE A 185 -3.86 6.84 -7.81
N PRO A 186 -4.60 7.29 -6.77
CA PRO A 186 -5.58 8.35 -6.92
C PRO A 186 -4.96 9.65 -7.39
N ASP A 187 -5.60 10.34 -8.33
CA ASP A 187 -5.23 11.67 -8.75
C ASP A 187 -5.73 12.69 -7.72
N VAL A 188 -4.84 13.55 -7.25
CA VAL A 188 -5.15 14.70 -6.42
C VAL A 188 -5.00 15.96 -7.27
N ARG A 189 -6.09 16.70 -7.48
CA ARG A 189 -6.12 17.86 -8.36
C ARG A 189 -6.54 19.10 -7.58
N PRO A 190 -5.94 20.27 -7.86
CA PRO A 190 -6.45 21.52 -7.33
C PRO A 190 -7.91 21.73 -7.76
N ALA A 191 -8.78 22.03 -6.80
CA ALA A 191 -10.20 22.29 -7.05
C ALA A 191 -10.50 23.79 -7.21
N ASN A 192 -9.76 24.63 -6.49
CA ASN A 192 -9.94 26.09 -6.48
C ASN A 192 -8.63 26.81 -6.14
N GLU A 193 -8.68 28.16 -6.20
CA GLU A 193 -7.53 29.01 -5.86
C GLU A 193 -7.19 29.01 -4.36
N ALA A 194 -8.08 28.57 -3.49
CA ALA A 194 -7.84 28.45 -2.06
C ALA A 194 -6.91 27.27 -1.70
N GLY A 195 -6.69 26.37 -2.68
CA GLY A 195 -5.81 25.20 -2.50
C GLY A 195 -6.55 23.93 -2.09
N ASP A 196 -7.90 23.94 -2.14
CA ASP A 196 -8.68 22.71 -1.93
C ASP A 196 -8.47 21.71 -3.07
N VAL A 197 -8.78 20.45 -2.81
CA VAL A 197 -8.48 19.37 -3.75
C VAL A 197 -9.67 18.51 -4.09
N ASP A 198 -9.70 18.08 -5.34
CA ASP A 198 -10.53 16.97 -5.82
C ASP A 198 -9.68 15.69 -5.86
N ILE A 199 -10.23 14.59 -5.36
CA ILE A 199 -9.57 13.28 -5.37
C ILE A 199 -10.31 12.37 -6.35
N VAL A 200 -9.60 11.84 -7.34
CA VAL A 200 -10.18 11.01 -8.39
C VAL A 200 -9.62 9.59 -8.31
N PHE A 201 -10.47 8.62 -7.99
CA PHE A 201 -10.17 7.20 -8.07
C PHE A 201 -10.54 6.67 -9.45
N ARG A 202 -9.57 6.14 -10.18
CA ARG A 202 -9.81 5.47 -11.46
C ARG A 202 -9.78 3.99 -11.26
N VAL A 203 -10.86 3.32 -11.59
CA VAL A 203 -10.98 1.87 -11.52
C VAL A 203 -11.22 1.31 -12.91
N LYS A 204 -10.84 0.05 -13.14
CA LYS A 204 -11.21 -0.69 -14.34
C LYS A 204 -11.73 -2.04 -13.91
N GLU A 205 -12.96 -2.33 -14.25
CA GLU A 205 -13.63 -3.54 -13.84
C GLU A 205 -13.09 -4.77 -14.57
N LYS A 206 -12.99 -5.88 -13.86
CA LYS A 206 -12.66 -7.17 -14.42
C LYS A 206 -13.83 -8.14 -14.30
N ARG A 207 -13.86 -9.16 -15.14
CA ARG A 207 -14.80 -10.29 -14.98
C ARG A 207 -14.44 -11.05 -13.71
N THR A 208 -15.41 -11.20 -12.80
CA THR A 208 -15.17 -11.70 -11.43
C THR A 208 -15.82 -13.07 -11.15
N GLY A 209 -16.69 -13.55 -12.03
CA GLY A 209 -17.32 -14.87 -11.87
C GLY A 209 -16.31 -16.00 -12.05
N ASN A 210 -16.24 -16.91 -11.07
CA ASN A 210 -15.41 -18.12 -11.12
C ASN A 210 -16.29 -19.36 -11.21
N VAL A 211 -15.95 -20.25 -12.14
CA VAL A 211 -16.53 -21.58 -12.24
C VAL A 211 -15.45 -22.59 -11.88
N ASN A 212 -15.68 -23.36 -10.84
CA ASN A 212 -14.79 -24.41 -10.36
C ASN A 212 -15.45 -25.77 -10.61
N PHE A 213 -14.70 -26.71 -11.13
CA PHE A 213 -15.18 -28.09 -11.28
C PHE A 213 -14.04 -29.06 -11.02
N GLY A 214 -14.38 -30.24 -10.59
CA GLY A 214 -13.42 -31.30 -10.31
C GLY A 214 -14.09 -32.65 -10.24
N ALA A 215 -13.28 -33.70 -10.37
CA ALA A 215 -13.69 -35.08 -10.19
C ALA A 215 -12.84 -35.73 -9.09
N SER A 216 -13.43 -36.61 -8.31
CA SER A 216 -12.76 -37.33 -7.23
C SER A 216 -13.13 -38.82 -7.26
N VAL A 217 -12.17 -39.64 -6.85
CA VAL A 217 -12.38 -41.08 -6.66
C VAL A 217 -11.88 -41.44 -5.27
N GLY A 218 -12.72 -42.04 -4.46
CA GLY A 218 -12.38 -42.44 -3.11
C GLY A 218 -13.00 -43.76 -2.68
N GLN A 219 -12.32 -44.51 -1.79
CA GLN A 219 -12.80 -45.84 -1.34
C GLN A 219 -14.15 -45.78 -0.62
N GLY A 220 -14.51 -44.64 0.01
CA GLY A 220 -15.76 -44.44 0.72
C GLY A 220 -16.80 -43.59 -0.01
N THR A 221 -16.42 -42.86 -1.05
CA THR A 221 -17.28 -41.93 -1.78
C THR A 221 -17.57 -42.38 -3.19
N GLY A 222 -16.86 -43.43 -3.70
CA GLY A 222 -16.98 -43.88 -5.07
C GLY A 222 -16.43 -42.85 -6.06
N LEU A 223 -16.95 -42.87 -7.29
CA LEU A 223 -16.72 -41.86 -8.30
C LEU A 223 -17.66 -40.69 -8.05
N GLY A 224 -17.11 -39.49 -7.96
CA GLY A 224 -17.87 -38.28 -7.75
C GLY A 224 -17.23 -37.06 -8.42
N GLY A 225 -17.91 -35.94 -8.35
CA GLY A 225 -17.43 -34.65 -8.84
C GLY A 225 -18.10 -33.49 -8.14
N PHE A 226 -17.63 -32.29 -8.49
CA PHE A 226 -18.28 -31.07 -8.05
C PHE A 226 -18.25 -30.02 -9.14
N ILE A 227 -19.23 -29.12 -9.11
CA ILE A 227 -19.31 -27.90 -9.88
C ILE A 227 -19.62 -26.79 -8.90
N GLY A 228 -18.83 -25.72 -8.94
CA GLY A 228 -19.02 -24.52 -8.13
C GLY A 228 -19.07 -23.27 -9.01
N LEU A 229 -19.96 -22.37 -8.69
CA LEU A 229 -20.03 -21.02 -9.23
C LEU A 229 -19.87 -20.04 -8.07
N GLU A 230 -18.95 -19.12 -8.21
CA GLU A 230 -18.74 -18.03 -7.27
C GLU A 230 -18.81 -16.69 -8.00
N GLN A 231 -19.67 -15.80 -7.50
CA GLN A 231 -19.84 -14.44 -8.01
C GLN A 231 -19.60 -13.43 -6.88
N PRO A 232 -18.45 -12.74 -6.87
CA PRO A 232 -18.14 -11.78 -5.80
C PRO A 232 -18.95 -10.49 -5.88
N ILE A 233 -19.54 -10.16 -7.04
CA ILE A 233 -20.42 -9.02 -7.23
C ILE A 233 -21.74 -9.48 -7.82
N LEU A 234 -22.77 -9.54 -7.00
CA LEU A 234 -24.13 -9.82 -7.46
C LEU A 234 -24.84 -8.51 -7.84
N PHE A 235 -25.27 -8.42 -9.09
CA PHE A 235 -26.07 -7.27 -9.61
C PHE A 235 -25.41 -5.91 -9.40
N GLY A 236 -24.07 -5.83 -9.53
CA GLY A 236 -23.31 -4.60 -9.33
C GLY A 236 -23.17 -4.16 -7.87
N LYS A 237 -23.70 -4.93 -6.92
CA LYS A 237 -23.59 -4.66 -5.48
C LYS A 237 -22.45 -5.48 -4.90
N CYS A 238 -21.79 -4.98 -3.83
CA CYS A 238 -20.72 -5.68 -3.13
C CYS A 238 -21.19 -6.95 -2.37
N LYS A 239 -22.14 -7.67 -2.92
CA LYS A 239 -22.72 -8.87 -2.33
C LYS A 239 -22.19 -10.09 -3.03
N ARG A 240 -21.76 -11.10 -2.25
CA ARG A 240 -21.21 -12.35 -2.78
C ARG A 240 -22.27 -13.42 -2.85
N GLY A 241 -22.28 -14.17 -3.94
CA GLY A 241 -23.05 -15.39 -4.06
C GLY A 241 -22.14 -16.53 -4.47
N SER A 242 -22.36 -17.70 -3.89
CA SER A 242 -21.74 -18.94 -4.35
C SER A 242 -22.75 -20.06 -4.35
N VAL A 243 -22.62 -20.94 -5.35
CA VAL A 243 -23.40 -22.15 -5.48
C VAL A 243 -22.40 -23.27 -5.75
N GLN A 244 -22.47 -24.33 -4.96
CA GLN A 244 -21.65 -25.52 -5.14
C GLN A 244 -22.50 -26.75 -5.10
N TRP A 245 -22.38 -27.60 -6.10
CA TRP A 245 -23.01 -28.90 -6.17
C TRP A 245 -21.95 -29.98 -6.20
N GLN A 246 -22.00 -30.88 -5.22
CA GLN A 246 -21.17 -32.08 -5.16
C GLN A 246 -22.07 -33.29 -5.43
N PHE A 247 -21.66 -34.11 -6.37
CA PHE A 247 -22.41 -35.30 -6.79
C PHE A 247 -21.49 -36.53 -6.84
N GLY A 248 -22.04 -37.67 -6.49
CA GLY A 248 -21.31 -38.94 -6.52
C GLY A 248 -22.21 -40.10 -6.16
N GLN A 249 -21.66 -41.31 -6.12
CA GLN A 249 -22.41 -42.53 -5.87
C GLN A 249 -23.15 -42.49 -4.47
N PHE A 250 -22.54 -41.79 -3.50
CA PHE A 250 -23.08 -41.76 -2.14
C PHE A 250 -23.22 -40.31 -1.59
N ILE A 251 -22.97 -39.31 -2.41
CA ILE A 251 -23.00 -37.91 -2.02
C ILE A 251 -23.79 -37.15 -3.07
N ASN A 252 -24.74 -36.33 -2.62
CA ASN A 252 -25.46 -35.39 -3.45
C ASN A 252 -25.73 -34.13 -2.60
N ASP A 253 -24.70 -33.28 -2.48
CA ASP A 253 -24.71 -32.12 -1.62
C ASP A 253 -24.80 -30.85 -2.44
N PHE A 254 -25.73 -29.97 -2.08
CA PHE A 254 -25.92 -28.67 -2.71
C PHE A 254 -25.78 -27.58 -1.65
N ASN A 255 -24.79 -26.71 -1.86
CA ASN A 255 -24.49 -25.60 -0.95
C ASN A 255 -24.68 -24.27 -1.69
N THR A 256 -25.47 -23.38 -1.12
CA THR A 256 -25.64 -22.01 -1.62
C THR A 256 -25.33 -21.04 -0.51
N THR A 257 -24.50 -20.06 -0.78
CA THR A 257 -24.14 -19.01 0.19
C THR A 257 -24.39 -17.63 -0.42
N TYR A 258 -25.01 -16.77 0.36
CA TYR A 258 -25.17 -15.36 0.05
C TYR A 258 -24.59 -14.55 1.20
N THR A 259 -23.69 -13.60 0.87
CA THR A 259 -23.03 -12.74 1.85
C THR A 259 -23.26 -11.28 1.50
N ASP A 260 -23.76 -10.50 2.45
CA ASP A 260 -23.88 -9.05 2.39
C ASP A 260 -22.88 -8.42 3.37
N PRO A 261 -21.81 -7.75 2.92
CA PRO A 261 -20.81 -7.17 3.80
C PRO A 261 -21.32 -5.94 4.56
N GLY A 262 -22.45 -5.35 4.14
CA GLY A 262 -23.02 -4.16 4.76
C GLY A 262 -24.51 -4.11 4.60
N ILE A 263 -25.26 -4.76 5.52
CA ILE A 263 -26.73 -4.79 5.48
C ILE A 263 -27.27 -3.38 5.55
N ARG A 264 -27.96 -2.96 4.48
CA ARG A 264 -28.54 -1.60 4.33
C ARG A 264 -27.53 -0.46 4.51
N GLY A 265 -26.25 -0.67 4.11
CA GLY A 265 -25.21 0.34 4.25
C GLY A 265 -24.63 0.48 5.68
N SER A 266 -24.92 -0.48 6.56
CA SER A 266 -24.33 -0.52 7.91
C SER A 266 -22.98 -1.26 7.91
N LEU A 267 -22.25 -1.15 9.02
CA LEU A 267 -21.00 -1.92 9.25
C LEU A 267 -21.27 -3.38 9.66
N ILE A 268 -22.55 -3.82 9.63
CA ILE A 268 -22.94 -5.17 10.01
C ILE A 268 -22.96 -6.03 8.76
N SER A 269 -22.14 -7.07 8.74
CA SER A 269 -22.16 -8.09 7.69
C SER A 269 -23.14 -9.20 8.03
N GLY A 270 -23.80 -9.76 7.02
CA GLY A 270 -24.68 -10.91 7.15
C GLY A 270 -24.38 -11.97 6.12
N GLN A 271 -24.52 -13.23 6.51
CA GLN A 271 -24.38 -14.36 5.63
C GLN A 271 -25.56 -15.32 5.82
N VAL A 272 -26.14 -15.75 4.71
CA VAL A 272 -27.13 -16.80 4.66
C VAL A 272 -26.55 -17.96 3.88
N ALA A 273 -26.57 -19.16 4.45
CA ALA A 273 -26.11 -20.38 3.80
C ALA A 273 -27.24 -21.41 3.81
N LEU A 274 -27.55 -21.97 2.64
CA LEU A 274 -28.47 -23.08 2.49
C LEU A 274 -27.65 -24.31 2.10
N ASN A 275 -27.70 -25.34 2.94
CA ASN A 275 -26.99 -26.58 2.70
C ASN A 275 -28.02 -27.71 2.64
N MET A 276 -28.02 -28.44 1.50
CA MET A 276 -28.86 -29.61 1.27
C MET A 276 -27.94 -30.82 1.13
N PHE A 277 -28.14 -31.83 1.99
CA PHE A 277 -27.34 -33.06 2.00
C PHE A 277 -28.19 -34.24 1.57
N GLY A 278 -27.80 -34.95 0.51
CA GLY A 278 -28.39 -36.21 0.09
C GLY A 278 -27.38 -37.34 0.27
N ARG A 279 -27.69 -38.33 1.10
CA ARG A 279 -26.89 -39.55 1.26
C ARG A 279 -27.66 -40.73 0.71
N GLY A 280 -27.15 -41.37 -0.32
CA GLY A 280 -27.79 -42.34 -1.18
C GLY A 280 -28.45 -43.55 -0.47
N LEU A 281 -29.48 -44.08 -1.12
CA LEU A 281 -30.37 -45.18 -0.78
C LEU A 281 -31.50 -44.88 0.21
N GLY A 282 -32.08 -43.70 0.16
CA GLY A 282 -33.26 -43.27 0.89
C GLY A 282 -33.14 -41.77 1.15
N ASP A 283 -33.67 -40.99 0.20
CA ASP A 283 -33.52 -39.52 0.17
C ASP A 283 -33.91 -38.84 1.49
N THR A 284 -32.95 -38.64 2.37
CA THR A 284 -33.10 -37.79 3.53
C THR A 284 -32.37 -36.47 3.26
N TYR A 285 -33.14 -35.45 2.95
CA TYR A 285 -32.61 -34.10 2.79
C TYR A 285 -32.65 -33.36 4.14
N ALA A 286 -31.54 -32.90 4.65
CA ALA A 286 -31.46 -31.98 5.77
C ALA A 286 -31.17 -30.56 5.25
N VAL A 287 -32.01 -29.62 5.61
CA VAL A 287 -31.83 -28.20 5.29
C VAL A 287 -31.39 -27.49 6.56
N PHE A 288 -30.21 -26.84 6.51
CA PHE A 288 -29.74 -25.96 7.59
C PHE A 288 -29.73 -24.51 7.04
N LEU A 289 -30.42 -23.65 7.75
CA LEU A 289 -30.47 -22.19 7.52
C LEU A 289 -29.46 -21.49 8.42
#